data_c32ccba9abec3f509758d175c80bc7c2
#
_entry.id   c32ccba9abec3f509758d175c80bc7c2
#
_cell.length_a   1.000
_cell.length_b   1.000
_cell.length_c   1.000
_cell.angle_alpha   90.00
_cell.angle_beta   90.00
_cell.angle_gamma   90.00
#
_symmetry.space_group_name_H-M   'P 1'
#
loop_
_entity.id
_entity.type
_entity.pdbx_description
1 polymer ?
#
loop_
_entity_poly.entity_id
_entity_poly.type
_entity_poly.pdbx_seq_one_letter_code
_entity_poly.pdbx_strand_id
1 'polypeptide(L)'
;MHRFLKNNPKLESEKQKLSQLQGKAKLQYIWDYYKLPILVACVILYILGYTLYGHFSKKEILLSAAFVNVAPGEELTEQLSNGFLDAQDVSSEKNEVRLYTGLYLTDDENDPNSQYVYASRIKILGTIDSEGLDVVFMNQEAFDSFAQNGYLYNMEELFSQTDAALYRELSPFLCTNTEILEDNADEVAFDDSIAYSAKTEEYPMALKVSKSPLIQKAKMNGDIYLGIVGNTPHLETSIEYIRYLWDM
;
A
#
# COMPACT_ATOMS: atom_id res chain seq x y z
N MET A 1 24.17 25.81 -28.84
CA MET A 1 22.75 25.94 -29.17
C MET A 1 22.25 27.40 -29.26
N HIS A 2 23.00 28.40 -28.87
CA HIS A 2 22.64 29.84 -28.88
C HIS A 2 22.85 30.60 -30.19
N ARG A 3 23.41 29.98 -31.24
CA ARG A 3 23.82 30.68 -32.49
C ARG A 3 22.82 30.55 -33.64
N PHE A 4 21.83 29.66 -33.55
CA PHE A 4 20.82 29.39 -34.60
C PHE A 4 19.60 30.30 -34.60
N LEU A 5 19.36 31.07 -33.52
CA LEU A 5 18.18 31.95 -33.41
C LEU A 5 18.43 33.39 -33.86
N LYS A 6 19.67 33.76 -34.26
CA LYS A 6 20.07 35.17 -34.48
C LYS A 6 19.91 35.71 -35.88
N ASN A 7 19.58 34.90 -36.90
CA ASN A 7 19.44 35.40 -38.29
C ASN A 7 18.34 34.64 -39.06
N ASN A 8 17.08 34.75 -38.60
CA ASN A 8 15.96 34.32 -39.41
C ASN A 8 15.22 35.59 -39.93
N PRO A 9 15.38 35.97 -41.21
CA PRO A 9 14.78 37.20 -41.76
C PRO A 9 13.26 37.23 -41.68
N LYS A 10 12.60 36.08 -41.59
CA LYS A 10 11.17 35.97 -41.31
C LYS A 10 10.80 36.44 -39.90
N LEU A 11 11.60 36.11 -38.89
CA LEU A 11 11.37 36.52 -37.51
C LEU A 11 11.53 38.04 -37.30
N GLU A 12 12.46 38.69 -38.00
CA GLU A 12 12.64 40.10 -37.93
C GLU A 12 11.50 40.86 -38.62
N SER A 13 11.04 40.39 -39.79
CA SER A 13 9.90 41.00 -40.50
C SER A 13 8.58 40.83 -39.73
N GLU A 14 8.40 39.74 -38.99
CA GLU A 14 7.22 39.52 -38.16
C GLU A 14 7.24 40.37 -36.87
N LYS A 15 8.41 40.54 -36.25
CA LYS A 15 8.59 41.48 -35.12
C LYS A 15 8.28 42.91 -35.52
N GLN A 16 8.70 43.34 -36.73
CA GLN A 16 8.40 44.67 -37.24
C GLN A 16 6.90 44.86 -37.51
N LYS A 17 6.22 43.89 -38.08
CA LYS A 17 4.77 43.89 -38.27
C LYS A 17 4.01 43.95 -36.95
N LEU A 18 4.40 43.15 -35.97
CA LEU A 18 3.81 43.13 -34.64
C LEU A 18 4.00 44.44 -33.87
N SER A 19 5.12 45.16 -34.10
CA SER A 19 5.39 46.43 -33.44
C SER A 19 4.57 47.58 -34.04
N GLN A 20 4.11 47.48 -35.28
CA GLN A 20 3.29 48.47 -35.96
C GLN A 20 1.78 48.32 -35.68
N LEU A 21 1.36 47.14 -35.18
CA LEU A 21 -0.04 46.85 -34.85
C LEU A 21 -0.35 47.21 -33.38
N GLN A 22 -1.47 47.88 -33.14
CA GLN A 22 -1.94 48.27 -31.82
C GLN A 22 -3.35 47.72 -31.53
N GLY A 23 -3.64 47.51 -30.24
CA GLY A 23 -4.97 47.10 -29.76
C GLY A 23 -5.51 45.80 -30.35
N LYS A 24 -6.77 45.83 -30.82
CA LYS A 24 -7.48 44.66 -31.32
C LYS A 24 -6.83 44.02 -32.56
N ALA A 25 -6.23 44.83 -33.44
CA ALA A 25 -5.56 44.36 -34.66
C ALA A 25 -4.32 43.49 -34.35
N LYS A 26 -3.59 43.82 -33.28
CA LYS A 26 -2.46 43.04 -32.78
C LYS A 26 -2.90 41.67 -32.21
N LEU A 27 -3.99 41.66 -31.42
CA LEU A 27 -4.57 40.43 -30.88
C LEU A 27 -5.10 39.50 -31.98
N GLN A 28 -5.77 40.10 -32.99
CA GLN A 28 -6.30 39.37 -34.14
C GLN A 28 -5.16 38.71 -34.97
N TYR A 29 -4.07 39.46 -35.22
CA TYR A 29 -2.90 38.95 -35.92
C TYR A 29 -2.24 37.80 -35.17
N ILE A 30 -2.07 37.92 -33.83
CA ILE A 30 -1.53 36.84 -32.99
C ILE A 30 -2.41 35.62 -33.05
N TRP A 31 -3.75 35.78 -32.97
CA TRP A 31 -4.69 34.67 -33.03
C TRP A 31 -4.68 33.98 -34.38
N ASP A 32 -4.66 34.70 -35.47
CA ASP A 32 -4.73 34.13 -36.81
C ASP A 32 -3.44 33.38 -37.20
N TYR A 33 -2.30 33.90 -36.78
CA TYR A 33 -0.99 33.31 -37.14
C TYR A 33 -0.40 32.36 -36.12
N TYR A 34 -0.72 32.55 -34.82
CA TYR A 34 -0.07 31.80 -33.73
C TYR A 34 -1.05 30.91 -32.95
N LYS A 35 -2.30 30.74 -33.37
CA LYS A 35 -3.28 29.90 -32.67
C LYS A 35 -2.77 28.47 -32.44
N LEU A 36 -2.11 27.86 -33.42
CA LEU A 36 -1.58 26.51 -33.33
C LEU A 36 -0.38 26.42 -32.36
N PRO A 37 0.68 27.26 -32.49
CA PRO A 37 1.75 27.32 -31.49
C PRO A 37 1.28 27.66 -30.09
N ILE A 38 0.30 28.55 -29.94
CA ILE A 38 -0.28 28.89 -28.63
C ILE A 38 -1.00 27.69 -28.02
N LEU A 39 -1.82 27.00 -28.83
CA LEU A 39 -2.51 25.80 -28.39
C LEU A 39 -1.50 24.73 -27.89
N VAL A 40 -0.46 24.47 -28.68
CA VAL A 40 0.60 23.52 -28.32
C VAL A 40 1.31 23.94 -27.03
N ALA A 41 1.65 25.22 -26.89
CA ALA A 41 2.25 25.76 -25.66
C ALA A 41 1.33 25.60 -24.45
N CYS A 42 0.03 25.86 -24.58
CA CYS A 42 -0.96 25.66 -23.53
C CYS A 42 -1.07 24.20 -23.11
N VAL A 43 -1.06 23.26 -24.09
CA VAL A 43 -1.09 21.82 -23.80
C VAL A 43 0.17 21.38 -23.05
N ILE A 44 1.34 21.85 -23.47
CA ILE A 44 2.61 21.56 -22.79
C ILE A 44 2.59 22.11 -21.36
N LEU A 45 2.15 23.36 -21.17
CA LEU A 45 2.05 23.97 -19.85
C LEU A 45 1.04 23.23 -18.95
N TYR A 46 -0.07 22.78 -19.52
CA TYR A 46 -1.06 21.97 -18.80
C TYR A 46 -0.46 20.64 -18.35
N ILE A 47 0.24 19.92 -19.24
CA ILE A 47 0.89 18.64 -18.91
C ILE A 47 1.96 18.86 -17.82
N LEU A 48 2.81 19.88 -17.97
CA LEU A 48 3.82 20.22 -16.97
C LEU A 48 3.18 20.59 -15.62
N GLY A 49 2.14 21.43 -15.62
CA GLY A 49 1.40 21.78 -14.42
C GLY A 49 0.75 20.58 -13.75
N TYR A 50 0.15 19.68 -14.53
CA TYR A 50 -0.47 18.46 -14.02
C TYR A 50 0.57 17.49 -13.42
N THR A 51 1.71 17.28 -14.08
CA THR A 51 2.77 16.41 -13.59
C THR A 51 3.42 16.96 -12.32
N LEU A 52 3.70 18.27 -12.29
CA LEU A 52 4.22 18.93 -11.10
C LEU A 52 3.22 18.87 -9.93
N TYR A 53 1.96 19.21 -10.17
CA TYR A 53 0.91 19.11 -9.15
C TYR A 53 0.80 17.67 -8.60
N GLY A 54 0.77 16.67 -9.49
CA GLY A 54 0.72 15.26 -9.06
C GLY A 54 1.94 14.82 -8.26
N HIS A 55 3.12 15.36 -8.57
CA HIS A 55 4.33 15.04 -7.81
C HIS A 55 4.32 15.68 -6.40
N PHE A 56 3.89 16.94 -6.30
CA PHE A 56 3.84 17.64 -5.01
C PHE A 56 2.63 17.29 -4.14
N SER A 57 1.58 16.70 -4.73
CA SER A 57 0.35 16.33 -4.01
C SER A 57 0.32 14.86 -3.57
N LYS A 58 1.29 14.03 -3.98
CA LYS A 58 1.37 12.64 -3.52
C LYS A 58 1.83 12.61 -2.08
N LYS A 59 1.04 11.96 -1.24
CA LYS A 59 1.45 11.64 0.13
C LYS A 59 2.46 10.49 0.10
N GLU A 60 3.41 10.54 1.01
CA GLU A 60 4.30 9.43 1.29
C GLU A 60 3.56 8.37 2.11
N ILE A 61 3.69 7.12 1.72
CA ILE A 61 3.08 6.00 2.43
C ILE A 61 4.01 5.64 3.59
N LEU A 62 3.58 5.91 4.81
CA LEU A 62 4.34 5.58 6.00
C LEU A 62 4.17 4.11 6.38
N LEU A 63 2.97 3.59 6.18
CA LEU A 63 2.62 2.20 6.45
C LEU A 63 1.44 1.79 5.57
N SER A 64 1.41 0.53 5.17
CA SER A 64 0.28 -0.10 4.48
C SER A 64 -0.25 -1.27 5.32
N ALA A 65 -1.54 -1.25 5.64
CA ALA A 65 -2.19 -2.32 6.40
C ALA A 65 -3.36 -2.92 5.62
N ALA A 66 -3.50 -4.24 5.64
CA ALA A 66 -4.64 -4.93 5.06
C ALA A 66 -5.54 -5.53 6.15
N PHE A 67 -6.84 -5.59 5.85
CA PHE A 67 -7.85 -6.27 6.65
C PHE A 67 -8.43 -7.41 5.81
N VAL A 68 -8.10 -8.64 6.17
CA VAL A 68 -8.52 -9.84 5.46
C VAL A 68 -9.49 -10.63 6.33
N ASN A 69 -10.71 -10.82 5.84
CA ASN A 69 -11.82 -11.42 6.59
C ASN A 69 -12.21 -10.66 7.87
N VAL A 70 -11.73 -9.43 8.01
CA VAL A 70 -11.96 -8.54 9.14
C VAL A 70 -12.45 -7.20 8.60
N ALA A 71 -13.50 -6.65 9.20
CA ALA A 71 -14.08 -5.38 8.79
C ALA A 71 -13.95 -4.35 9.93
N PRO A 72 -12.99 -3.42 9.87
CA PRO A 72 -12.90 -2.33 10.83
C PRO A 72 -14.05 -1.35 10.59
N GLY A 73 -14.63 -0.82 11.68
CA GLY A 73 -15.57 0.31 11.59
C GLY A 73 -14.83 1.62 11.27
N GLU A 74 -15.59 2.66 10.89
CA GLU A 74 -15.02 3.97 10.51
C GLU A 74 -14.14 4.58 11.61
N GLU A 75 -14.59 4.52 12.87
CA GLU A 75 -13.84 5.05 14.02
C GLU A 75 -12.49 4.36 14.19
N LEU A 76 -12.47 3.02 14.07
CA LEU A 76 -11.21 2.26 14.15
C LEU A 76 -10.31 2.55 12.95
N THR A 77 -10.87 2.65 11.76
CA THR A 77 -10.14 3.01 10.54
C THR A 77 -9.45 4.36 10.69
N GLU A 78 -10.13 5.35 11.26
CA GLU A 78 -9.56 6.68 11.53
C GLU A 78 -8.44 6.61 12.57
N GLN A 79 -8.62 5.86 13.65
CA GLN A 79 -7.59 5.67 14.67
C GLN A 79 -6.37 4.94 14.12
N LEU A 80 -6.57 3.89 13.32
CA LEU A 80 -5.49 3.11 12.71
C LEU A 80 -4.75 3.85 11.59
N SER A 81 -5.30 4.93 11.07
CA SER A 81 -4.67 5.77 10.05
C SER A 81 -4.20 7.11 10.62
N ASN A 82 -5.07 8.12 10.71
CA ASN A 82 -4.69 9.45 11.17
C ASN A 82 -4.27 9.46 12.65
N GLY A 83 -4.92 8.65 13.50
CA GLY A 83 -4.52 8.52 14.91
C GLY A 83 -3.08 8.00 15.09
N PHE A 84 -2.62 7.09 14.25
CA PHE A 84 -1.23 6.64 14.25
C PHE A 84 -0.28 7.75 13.77
N LEU A 85 -0.62 8.47 12.70
CA LEU A 85 0.19 9.59 12.22
C LEU A 85 0.35 10.68 13.30
N ASP A 86 -0.73 11.01 13.99
CA ASP A 86 -0.73 11.97 15.09
C ASP A 86 0.15 11.49 16.27
N ALA A 87 0.09 10.20 16.60
CA ALA A 87 0.93 9.59 17.65
C ALA A 87 2.42 9.61 17.28
N GLN A 88 2.76 9.62 16.01
CA GLN A 88 4.13 9.70 15.50
C GLN A 88 4.59 11.15 15.23
N ASP A 89 3.80 12.17 15.55
CA ASP A 89 4.06 13.58 15.21
C ASP A 89 4.29 13.81 13.69
N VAL A 90 3.63 13.01 12.85
CA VAL A 90 3.76 13.05 11.38
C VAL A 90 2.54 13.71 10.75
N SER A 91 2.78 14.70 9.88
CA SER A 91 1.69 15.44 9.22
C SER A 91 0.90 14.55 8.24
N SER A 92 -0.40 14.45 8.46
CA SER A 92 -1.35 13.78 7.55
C SER A 92 -1.56 14.48 6.22
N GLU A 93 -1.06 15.71 6.03
CA GLU A 93 -1.06 16.39 4.74
C GLU A 93 -0.06 15.80 3.75
N LYS A 94 1.08 15.30 4.26
CA LYS A 94 2.20 14.79 3.46
C LYS A 94 2.36 13.27 3.53
N ASN A 95 1.79 12.65 4.54
CA ASN A 95 1.93 11.22 4.79
C ASN A 95 0.56 10.54 4.88
N GLU A 96 0.53 9.26 4.64
CA GLU A 96 -0.65 8.43 4.80
C GLU A 96 -0.32 7.05 5.36
N VAL A 97 -1.21 6.52 6.18
CA VAL A 97 -1.32 5.07 6.43
C VAL A 97 -2.36 4.54 5.47
N ARG A 98 -1.94 3.67 4.58
CA ARG A 98 -2.82 3.09 3.56
C ARG A 98 -3.52 1.86 4.11
N LEU A 99 -4.85 1.88 4.14
CA LEU A 99 -5.65 0.76 4.62
C LEU A 99 -6.36 0.06 3.45
N TYR A 100 -6.10 -1.23 3.29
CA TYR A 100 -6.80 -2.10 2.36
C TYR A 100 -7.89 -2.86 3.10
N THR A 101 -9.14 -2.47 2.90
CA THR A 101 -10.32 -3.11 3.53
C THR A 101 -11.12 -3.91 2.51
N GLY A 102 -12.04 -4.74 3.03
CA GLY A 102 -12.92 -5.53 2.18
C GLY A 102 -12.21 -6.66 1.44
N LEU A 103 -11.12 -7.18 1.96
CA LEU A 103 -10.45 -8.36 1.39
C LEU A 103 -11.02 -9.62 2.02
N TYR A 104 -11.27 -10.62 1.18
CA TYR A 104 -11.90 -11.87 1.61
C TYR A 104 -11.15 -13.06 1.04
N LEU A 105 -10.72 -13.97 1.92
CA LEU A 105 -10.08 -15.24 1.59
C LEU A 105 -10.87 -16.37 2.23
N THR A 106 -11.05 -17.43 1.47
CA THR A 106 -11.53 -18.74 1.95
C THR A 106 -10.96 -19.83 1.07
N ASP A 107 -10.83 -21.02 1.62
CA ASP A 107 -10.47 -22.24 0.92
C ASP A 107 -11.70 -23.10 0.57
N ASP A 108 -12.94 -22.60 0.86
CA ASP A 108 -14.16 -23.26 0.42
C ASP A 108 -14.35 -23.06 -1.09
N GLU A 109 -14.10 -24.11 -1.86
CA GLU A 109 -14.28 -24.13 -3.32
C GLU A 109 -15.72 -23.86 -3.77
N ASN A 110 -16.70 -24.05 -2.89
CA ASN A 110 -18.12 -23.86 -3.14
C ASN A 110 -18.62 -22.47 -2.68
N ASP A 111 -17.73 -21.57 -2.23
CA ASP A 111 -18.15 -20.24 -1.79
C ASP A 111 -18.84 -19.48 -2.94
N PRO A 112 -20.08 -18.97 -2.72
CA PRO A 112 -20.82 -18.25 -3.75
C PRO A 112 -20.13 -16.97 -4.24
N ASN A 113 -19.17 -16.46 -3.47
CA ASN A 113 -18.38 -15.27 -3.79
C ASN A 113 -17.01 -15.59 -4.41
N SER A 114 -16.85 -16.76 -5.04
CA SER A 114 -15.57 -17.25 -5.57
C SER A 114 -14.82 -16.22 -6.44
N GLN A 115 -15.53 -15.40 -7.24
CA GLN A 115 -14.93 -14.32 -8.02
C GLN A 115 -14.33 -13.22 -7.14
N TYR A 116 -14.97 -12.92 -6.02
CA TYR A 116 -14.50 -11.93 -5.06
C TYR A 116 -13.30 -12.46 -4.26
N VAL A 117 -13.34 -13.72 -3.87
CA VAL A 117 -12.20 -14.44 -3.27
C VAL A 117 -10.99 -14.36 -4.21
N TYR A 118 -11.18 -14.72 -5.48
CA TYR A 118 -10.12 -14.67 -6.49
C TYR A 118 -9.55 -13.25 -6.66
N ALA A 119 -10.41 -12.24 -6.78
CA ALA A 119 -9.97 -10.85 -6.90
C ALA A 119 -9.21 -10.37 -5.66
N SER A 120 -9.65 -10.76 -4.46
CA SER A 120 -8.95 -10.46 -3.21
C SER A 120 -7.59 -11.13 -3.15
N ARG A 121 -7.50 -12.41 -3.54
CA ARG A 121 -6.24 -13.16 -3.60
C ARG A 121 -5.22 -12.51 -4.54
N ILE A 122 -5.63 -12.17 -5.76
CA ILE A 122 -4.77 -11.46 -6.72
C ILE A 122 -4.30 -10.11 -6.18
N LYS A 123 -5.19 -9.35 -5.52
CA LYS A 123 -4.83 -8.05 -4.93
C LYS A 123 -3.82 -8.21 -3.79
N ILE A 124 -4.02 -9.19 -2.90
CA ILE A 124 -3.10 -9.48 -1.79
C ILE A 124 -1.73 -9.86 -2.34
N LEU A 125 -1.67 -10.85 -3.25
CA LEU A 125 -0.42 -11.31 -3.85
C LEU A 125 0.31 -10.16 -4.56
N GLY A 126 -0.37 -9.42 -5.42
CA GLY A 126 0.25 -8.30 -6.13
C GLY A 126 0.72 -7.17 -5.20
N THR A 127 0.07 -6.98 -4.05
CA THR A 127 0.51 -5.99 -3.06
C THR A 127 1.72 -6.48 -2.28
N ILE A 128 1.78 -7.77 -1.92
CA ILE A 128 2.96 -8.40 -1.29
C ILE A 128 4.14 -8.38 -2.25
N ASP A 129 3.97 -8.85 -3.49
CA ASP A 129 5.04 -8.93 -4.50
C ASP A 129 5.64 -7.54 -4.83
N SER A 130 4.84 -6.49 -4.74
CA SER A 130 5.29 -5.11 -4.96
C SER A 130 5.82 -4.42 -3.71
N GLU A 131 6.05 -5.16 -2.60
CA GLU A 131 6.47 -4.61 -1.30
C GLU A 131 5.54 -3.49 -0.80
N GLY A 132 4.26 -3.58 -1.17
CA GLY A 132 3.23 -2.57 -0.89
C GLY A 132 2.34 -2.90 0.32
N LEU A 133 2.68 -3.93 1.10
CA LEU A 133 1.95 -4.36 2.29
C LEU A 133 2.90 -4.60 3.45
N ASP A 134 2.65 -3.93 4.57
CA ASP A 134 3.52 -4.00 5.75
C ASP A 134 2.95 -4.87 6.85
N VAL A 135 1.67 -4.68 7.19
CA VAL A 135 0.99 -5.44 8.23
C VAL A 135 -0.37 -5.94 7.76
N VAL A 136 -0.83 -7.03 8.33
CA VAL A 136 -2.12 -7.62 7.96
C VAL A 136 -2.91 -8.01 9.21
N PHE A 137 -4.17 -7.53 9.29
CA PHE A 137 -5.16 -7.94 10.28
C PHE A 137 -6.02 -9.05 9.68
N MET A 138 -6.15 -10.17 10.39
CA MET A 138 -6.71 -11.41 9.86
C MET A 138 -7.64 -12.07 10.88
N ASN A 139 -8.65 -12.79 10.39
CA ASN A 139 -9.27 -13.85 11.19
C ASN A 139 -8.39 -15.12 11.16
N GLN A 140 -8.82 -16.21 11.79
CA GLN A 140 -8.04 -17.45 11.83
C GLN A 140 -7.80 -18.03 10.42
N GLU A 141 -8.82 -18.10 9.57
CA GLU A 141 -8.72 -18.69 8.22
C GLU A 141 -7.72 -17.93 7.34
N ALA A 142 -7.75 -16.60 7.36
CA ALA A 142 -6.78 -15.79 6.65
C ALA A 142 -5.37 -15.91 7.26
N PHE A 143 -5.25 -16.03 8.58
CA PHE A 143 -3.98 -16.25 9.25
C PHE A 143 -3.36 -17.59 8.83
N ASP A 144 -4.15 -18.66 8.76
CA ASP A 144 -3.69 -19.95 8.29
C ASP A 144 -3.18 -19.88 6.84
N SER A 145 -3.93 -19.20 5.97
CA SER A 145 -3.53 -19.01 4.57
C SER A 145 -2.23 -18.21 4.43
N PHE A 146 -2.07 -17.08 5.17
CA PHE A 146 -0.83 -16.30 5.12
C PHE A 146 0.37 -17.05 5.69
N ALA A 147 0.18 -17.78 6.77
CA ALA A 147 1.21 -18.58 7.41
C ALA A 147 1.71 -19.70 6.49
N GLN A 148 0.81 -20.51 5.96
CA GLN A 148 1.13 -21.62 5.08
C GLN A 148 1.93 -21.22 3.84
N ASN A 149 1.66 -20.01 3.32
CA ASN A 149 2.36 -19.46 2.16
C ASN A 149 3.66 -18.71 2.51
N GLY A 150 4.10 -18.69 3.78
CA GLY A 150 5.36 -18.04 4.19
C GLY A 150 5.38 -16.52 4.04
N TYR A 151 4.21 -15.85 4.12
CA TYR A 151 4.14 -14.40 3.92
C TYR A 151 4.46 -13.58 5.17
N LEU A 152 4.62 -14.22 6.33
CA LEU A 152 4.72 -13.54 7.61
C LEU A 152 6.12 -13.68 8.23
N TYR A 153 6.56 -12.62 8.91
CA TYR A 153 7.76 -12.66 9.73
C TYR A 153 7.64 -13.63 10.91
N ASN A 154 8.78 -14.21 11.31
CA ASN A 154 8.92 -14.81 12.63
C ASN A 154 8.96 -13.72 13.70
N MET A 155 7.82 -13.51 14.37
CA MET A 155 7.64 -12.43 15.35
C MET A 155 8.49 -12.63 16.62
N GLU A 156 8.76 -13.87 17.01
CA GLU A 156 9.64 -14.17 18.14
C GLU A 156 11.08 -13.77 17.85
N GLU A 157 11.59 -14.18 16.70
CA GLU A 157 12.93 -13.82 16.26
C GLU A 157 13.07 -12.31 16.10
N LEU A 158 12.10 -11.66 15.44
CA LEU A 158 12.09 -10.22 15.22
C LEU A 158 12.16 -9.44 16.53
N PHE A 159 11.25 -9.71 17.48
CA PHE A 159 11.19 -8.93 18.72
C PHE A 159 12.36 -9.26 19.66
N SER A 160 12.80 -10.53 19.74
CA SER A 160 13.92 -10.89 20.59
C SER A 160 15.24 -10.22 20.16
N GLN A 161 15.41 -9.98 18.86
CA GLN A 161 16.61 -9.34 18.31
C GLN A 161 16.54 -7.81 18.32
N THR A 162 15.34 -7.23 18.16
CA THR A 162 15.18 -5.77 18.03
C THR A 162 14.85 -5.10 19.37
N ASP A 163 13.98 -5.69 20.18
CA ASP A 163 13.51 -5.13 21.44
C ASP A 163 13.06 -6.18 22.46
N ALA A 164 13.96 -6.52 23.35
CA ALA A 164 13.71 -7.51 24.42
C ALA A 164 12.62 -7.05 25.42
N ALA A 165 12.35 -5.76 25.56
CA ALA A 165 11.28 -5.26 26.43
C ALA A 165 9.92 -5.49 25.75
N LEU A 166 9.80 -5.12 24.47
CA LEU A 166 8.62 -5.36 23.65
C LEU A 166 8.31 -6.86 23.56
N TYR A 167 9.32 -7.69 23.32
CA TYR A 167 9.16 -9.15 23.30
C TYR A 167 8.53 -9.66 24.60
N ARG A 168 9.03 -9.21 25.77
CA ARG A 168 8.53 -9.65 27.07
C ARG A 168 7.06 -9.27 27.29
N GLU A 169 6.66 -8.10 26.83
CA GLU A 169 5.28 -7.63 26.98
C GLU A 169 4.33 -8.31 26.00
N LEU A 170 4.78 -8.56 24.75
CA LEU A 170 3.94 -9.13 23.70
C LEU A 170 3.98 -10.66 23.62
N SER A 171 4.96 -11.32 24.22
CA SER A 171 5.09 -12.79 24.19
C SER A 171 3.82 -13.55 24.60
N PRO A 172 2.96 -13.09 25.55
CA PRO A 172 1.71 -13.79 25.87
C PRO A 172 0.66 -13.73 24.76
N PHE A 173 0.83 -12.86 23.77
CA PHE A 173 -0.10 -12.66 22.65
C PHE A 173 0.42 -13.23 21.33
N LEU A 174 1.64 -13.77 21.34
CA LEU A 174 2.20 -14.43 20.16
C LEU A 174 1.40 -15.69 19.80
N CYS A 175 1.12 -15.84 18.52
CA CYS A 175 0.38 -16.97 17.97
C CYS A 175 1.26 -17.71 16.96
N THR A 176 1.47 -18.99 17.24
CA THR A 176 2.20 -19.91 16.36
C THR A 176 1.30 -20.41 15.26
N ASN A 177 1.86 -20.58 14.07
CA ASN A 177 1.24 -21.26 12.95
C ASN A 177 2.30 -22.01 12.15
N THR A 178 1.87 -22.71 11.09
CA THR A 178 2.69 -23.60 10.29
C THR A 178 2.94 -23.00 8.92
N GLU A 179 4.21 -22.90 8.52
CA GLU A 179 4.64 -22.59 7.16
C GLU A 179 4.89 -23.89 6.39
N ILE A 180 4.49 -23.95 5.13
CA ILE A 180 4.80 -25.04 4.21
C ILE A 180 6.04 -24.63 3.40
N LEU A 181 7.17 -25.25 3.70
CA LEU A 181 8.45 -24.99 3.01
C LEU A 181 8.52 -25.67 1.65
N GLU A 182 8.04 -26.89 1.58
CA GLU A 182 8.02 -27.72 0.37
C GLU A 182 6.82 -28.68 0.47
N ASP A 183 6.14 -28.93 -0.62
CA ASP A 183 5.10 -29.95 -0.70
C ASP A 183 5.09 -30.66 -2.06
N ASN A 184 4.25 -31.66 -2.19
CA ASN A 184 4.02 -32.41 -3.43
C ASN A 184 2.60 -32.18 -3.99
N ALA A 185 1.99 -31.05 -3.75
CA ALA A 185 0.62 -30.76 -4.18
C ALA A 185 0.45 -30.89 -5.71
N ASP A 186 1.44 -30.47 -6.49
CA ASP A 186 1.43 -30.63 -7.94
C ASP A 186 1.40 -32.11 -8.38
N GLU A 187 2.17 -32.98 -7.69
CA GLU A 187 2.18 -34.42 -8.00
C GLU A 187 0.83 -35.07 -7.67
N VAL A 188 0.25 -34.71 -6.52
CA VAL A 188 -1.07 -35.18 -6.09
C VAL A 188 -2.17 -34.68 -7.06
N ALA A 189 -2.06 -33.46 -7.58
CA ALA A 189 -3.00 -32.95 -8.57
C ALA A 189 -2.99 -33.72 -9.90
N PHE A 190 -1.89 -34.37 -10.26
CA PHE A 190 -1.76 -35.19 -11.45
C PHE A 190 -2.10 -36.71 -11.22
N ASP A 191 -1.93 -37.19 -9.99
CA ASP A 191 -2.16 -38.58 -9.65
C ASP A 191 -2.71 -38.71 -8.22
N ASP A 192 -4.02 -38.90 -8.12
CA ASP A 192 -4.76 -39.03 -6.85
C ASP A 192 -4.28 -40.28 -5.99
N SER A 193 -3.47 -41.16 -6.55
CA SER A 193 -2.90 -42.29 -5.79
C SER A 193 -1.69 -41.91 -4.94
N ILE A 194 -1.10 -40.74 -5.20
CA ILE A 194 0.02 -40.19 -4.44
C ILE A 194 -0.50 -39.54 -3.15
N ALA A 195 0.05 -39.96 -2.01
CA ALA A 195 -0.29 -39.33 -0.74
C ALA A 195 0.33 -37.92 -0.64
N TYR A 196 -0.45 -36.94 -0.18
CA TYR A 196 0.07 -35.61 0.11
C TYR A 196 1.14 -35.70 1.20
N SER A 197 2.24 -34.98 1.01
CA SER A 197 3.29 -34.79 1.98
C SER A 197 3.86 -33.39 1.90
N ALA A 198 4.15 -32.78 3.05
CA ALA A 198 4.74 -31.49 3.14
C ALA A 198 5.86 -31.43 4.19
N LYS A 199 6.88 -30.62 3.93
CA LYS A 199 7.89 -30.23 4.92
C LYS A 199 7.47 -28.89 5.48
N THR A 200 7.26 -28.85 6.79
CA THR A 200 6.71 -27.68 7.48
C THR A 200 7.61 -27.17 8.58
N GLU A 201 7.46 -25.91 8.94
CA GLU A 201 8.08 -25.28 10.09
C GLU A 201 7.02 -24.54 10.91
N GLU A 202 7.12 -24.60 12.23
CA GLU A 202 6.19 -23.93 13.15
C GLU A 202 6.93 -22.86 13.95
N TYR A 203 6.41 -21.63 13.92
CA TYR A 203 6.94 -20.51 14.73
C TYR A 203 5.87 -19.44 14.95
N PRO A 204 6.07 -18.50 15.93
CA PRO A 204 5.15 -17.40 16.12
C PRO A 204 5.17 -16.41 14.94
N MET A 205 4.03 -16.28 14.24
CA MET A 205 3.90 -15.49 13.02
C MET A 205 2.99 -14.27 13.18
N ALA A 206 2.21 -14.22 14.25
CA ALA A 206 1.27 -13.12 14.47
C ALA A 206 1.08 -12.82 15.95
N LEU A 207 0.46 -11.66 16.23
CA LEU A 207 -0.02 -11.24 17.54
C LEU A 207 -1.55 -11.30 17.58
N LYS A 208 -2.11 -11.80 18.66
CA LYS A 208 -3.56 -11.77 18.91
C LYS A 208 -3.98 -10.36 19.35
N VAL A 209 -4.22 -9.47 18.39
CA VAL A 209 -4.50 -8.05 18.62
C VAL A 209 -5.91 -7.78 19.15
N SER A 210 -6.82 -8.75 19.12
CA SER A 210 -8.12 -8.64 19.80
C SER A 210 -8.00 -8.37 21.30
N LYS A 211 -6.79 -8.52 21.87
CA LYS A 211 -6.46 -8.20 23.28
C LYS A 211 -5.82 -6.82 23.47
N SER A 212 -5.44 -6.13 22.40
CA SER A 212 -4.88 -4.78 22.51
C SER A 212 -5.93 -3.76 22.95
N PRO A 213 -5.57 -2.72 23.71
CA PRO A 213 -6.51 -1.71 24.20
C PRO A 213 -7.31 -1.03 23.07
N LEU A 214 -6.63 -0.71 21.95
CA LEU A 214 -7.23 -0.01 20.83
C LEU A 214 -8.30 -0.87 20.14
N ILE A 215 -8.02 -2.14 19.86
CA ILE A 215 -8.97 -3.06 19.23
C ILE A 215 -10.14 -3.42 20.16
N GLN A 216 -9.87 -3.54 21.48
CA GLN A 216 -10.94 -3.78 22.47
C GLN A 216 -11.95 -2.63 22.53
N LYS A 217 -11.50 -1.37 22.43
CA LYS A 217 -12.38 -0.20 22.38
C LYS A 217 -13.32 -0.25 21.18
N ALA A 218 -12.84 -0.75 20.03
CA ALA A 218 -13.60 -0.89 18.79
C ALA A 218 -14.68 -2.00 18.84
N LYS A 219 -14.65 -2.86 19.87
CA LYS A 219 -15.61 -3.97 20.07
C LYS A 219 -15.77 -4.87 18.85
N MET A 220 -14.68 -5.15 18.16
CA MET A 220 -14.68 -6.07 17.03
C MET A 220 -15.00 -7.49 17.49
N ASN A 221 -15.72 -8.23 16.67
CA ASN A 221 -16.10 -9.61 16.98
C ASN A 221 -14.99 -10.60 16.57
N GLY A 222 -14.82 -11.62 17.41
CA GLY A 222 -13.90 -12.74 17.12
C GLY A 222 -12.43 -12.44 17.46
N ASP A 223 -11.61 -13.44 17.20
CA ASP A 223 -10.16 -13.33 17.33
C ASP A 223 -9.58 -12.66 16.09
N ILE A 224 -8.72 -11.68 16.33
CA ILE A 224 -8.03 -10.92 15.29
C ILE A 224 -6.54 -11.09 15.50
N TYR A 225 -5.86 -11.48 14.44
CA TYR A 225 -4.42 -11.67 14.38
C TYR A 225 -3.78 -10.58 13.54
N LEU A 226 -2.63 -10.08 13.96
CA LEU A 226 -1.82 -9.14 13.20
C LEU A 226 -0.46 -9.77 12.94
N GLY A 227 -0.12 -9.92 11.67
CA GLY A 227 1.20 -10.32 11.20
C GLY A 227 1.92 -9.19 10.49
N ILE A 228 3.26 -9.19 10.56
CA ILE A 228 4.12 -8.34 9.72
C ILE A 228 4.46 -9.15 8.46
N VAL A 229 4.35 -8.53 7.30
CA VAL A 229 4.65 -9.17 6.02
C VAL A 229 6.16 -9.26 5.80
N GLY A 230 6.64 -10.45 5.42
CA GLY A 230 8.06 -10.81 5.41
C GLY A 230 8.97 -9.97 4.51
N ASN A 231 8.43 -9.32 3.48
CA ASN A 231 9.18 -8.45 2.57
C ASN A 231 8.87 -6.96 2.75
N THR A 232 8.30 -6.55 3.89
CA THR A 232 7.98 -5.14 4.14
C THR A 232 9.22 -4.25 4.10
N PRO A 233 9.20 -3.11 3.37
CA PRO A 233 10.27 -2.12 3.44
C PRO A 233 10.18 -1.22 4.68
N HIS A 234 9.06 -1.26 5.44
CA HIS A 234 8.76 -0.39 6.58
C HIS A 234 8.74 -1.16 7.91
N LEU A 235 9.73 -2.05 8.12
CA LEU A 235 9.77 -2.94 9.29
C LEU A 235 9.77 -2.17 10.62
N GLU A 236 10.57 -1.11 10.75
CA GLU A 236 10.63 -0.27 11.95
C GLU A 236 9.28 0.40 12.23
N THR A 237 8.66 0.96 11.21
CA THR A 237 7.33 1.57 11.33
C THR A 237 6.26 0.54 11.69
N SER A 238 6.38 -0.69 11.20
CA SER A 238 5.48 -1.80 11.55
C SER A 238 5.58 -2.16 13.04
N ILE A 239 6.79 -2.12 13.61
CA ILE A 239 7.01 -2.32 15.05
C ILE A 239 6.41 -1.16 15.87
N GLU A 240 6.61 0.09 15.45
CA GLU A 240 6.00 1.26 16.10
C GLU A 240 4.46 1.23 16.00
N TYR A 241 3.93 0.71 14.88
CA TYR A 241 2.49 0.51 14.75
C TYR A 241 1.94 -0.52 15.75
N ILE A 242 2.68 -1.58 16.00
CA ILE A 242 2.33 -2.55 17.04
C ILE A 242 2.37 -1.90 18.42
N ARG A 243 3.39 -1.09 18.75
CA ARG A 243 3.46 -0.34 20.02
C ARG A 243 2.23 0.55 20.19
N TYR A 244 1.86 1.29 19.15
CA TYR A 244 0.68 2.14 19.15
C TYR A 244 -0.61 1.37 19.48
N LEU A 245 -0.78 0.14 18.96
CA LEU A 245 -1.95 -0.69 19.27
C LEU A 245 -2.05 -1.06 20.75
N TRP A 246 -0.93 -1.09 21.48
CA TRP A 246 -0.86 -1.43 22.90
C TRP A 246 -0.67 -0.22 23.83
N ASP A 247 -0.76 1.01 23.31
CA ASP A 247 -0.52 2.26 24.07
C ASP A 247 0.87 2.28 24.74
N MET A 248 1.94 1.79 24.07
CA MET A 248 3.32 1.68 24.57
C MET A 248 4.20 2.84 24.10
#